data_9e33c030e002c27671edfdb0a4b166d5
#
_entry.id   9e33c030e002c27671edfdb0a4b166d5
#
_cell.length_a   1.000
_cell.length_b   1.000
_cell.length_c   1.000
_cell.angle_alpha   90.00
_cell.angle_beta   90.00
_cell.angle_gamma   90.00
#
_symmetry.space_group_name_H-M   'P 1'
#
loop_
_entity.id
_entity.type
_entity.pdbx_description
1 polymer ?
#
loop_
_entity_poly.entity_id
_entity_poly.type
_entity_poly.pdbx_seq_one_letter_code
_entity_poly.pdbx_strand_id
1 'polypeptide(L)'
;MSVVETKSPARPWGVLVGALVLVALVAVWATQGTLAGSGVPVGRAATIAVGMTLQAIPFLLLGVFVAELIEAFVSPALIARVFPTNPVASVLTALVAAFLLPVCDCSAVPIFRSLLRKGVPLSAATTLMLASPAINPLVIASTYYAFGSWAIVGARIGLSIIVALSVGLSMLASPPSALREDAHVHDGDSCGCDGGCETPDRSFSGVLGATGHSFGRILPFLLGGVAASTAAQVFWPVSSLLAGLPAPGALALMMAAGFALSLCSSSDAVIARSLASLAPQGALMGFMVYGPMMDVKNVALLSSQFRGAFVLRLFATVTGIAAAVIGGAWWMGVLA
;
A
#
# COMPACT_ATOMS: atom_id res chain seq x y z
N MET A 1 -49.04 3.54 -10.37
CA MET A 1 -48.75 3.56 -8.91
C MET A 1 -47.23 3.59 -8.77
N SER A 2 -46.70 4.77 -8.53
CA SER A 2 -45.27 5.04 -8.43
C SER A 2 -44.78 4.58 -7.06
N VAL A 3 -43.96 3.53 -7.04
CA VAL A 3 -43.23 3.08 -5.85
C VAL A 3 -42.08 4.07 -5.66
N VAL A 4 -42.19 4.89 -4.63
CA VAL A 4 -41.11 5.76 -4.15
C VAL A 4 -40.06 4.86 -3.51
N GLU A 5 -38.97 4.67 -4.19
CA GLU A 5 -37.78 3.99 -3.73
C GLU A 5 -37.13 4.80 -2.63
N THR A 6 -37.33 4.40 -1.38
CA THR A 6 -36.62 4.96 -0.22
C THR A 6 -35.20 4.44 -0.23
N LYS A 7 -34.33 5.18 -0.91
CA LYS A 7 -32.88 5.01 -0.87
C LYS A 7 -32.41 5.05 0.57
N SER A 8 -32.03 3.91 1.13
CA SER A 8 -31.46 3.82 2.48
C SER A 8 -30.23 4.76 2.56
N PRO A 9 -30.18 5.68 3.51
CA PRO A 9 -29.05 6.59 3.60
C PRO A 9 -27.79 5.78 3.95
N ALA A 10 -26.81 5.75 3.04
CA ALA A 10 -25.48 5.27 3.33
C ALA A 10 -25.05 5.88 4.67
N ARG A 11 -24.64 5.06 5.63
CA ARG A 11 -24.19 5.52 6.95
C ARG A 11 -23.07 6.54 6.75
N PRO A 12 -23.30 7.82 7.00
CA PRO A 12 -22.36 8.90 6.68
C PRO A 12 -21.16 8.94 7.65
N TRP A 13 -21.09 7.99 8.59
CA TRP A 13 -20.11 7.99 9.68
C TRP A 13 -18.66 7.90 9.19
N GLY A 14 -18.37 7.10 8.17
CA GLY A 14 -17.00 7.01 7.62
C GLY A 14 -16.57 8.32 6.95
N VAL A 15 -17.48 8.92 6.18
CA VAL A 15 -17.21 10.22 5.53
C VAL A 15 -17.15 11.34 6.57
N LEU A 16 -18.05 11.33 7.59
CA LEU A 16 -18.03 12.30 8.68
C LEU A 16 -16.76 12.19 9.52
N VAL A 17 -16.33 10.98 9.88
CA VAL A 17 -15.08 10.78 10.62
C VAL A 17 -13.89 11.22 9.78
N GLY A 18 -13.86 10.87 8.50
CA GLY A 18 -12.80 11.33 7.58
C GLY A 18 -12.75 12.85 7.44
N ALA A 19 -13.92 13.47 7.27
CA ALA A 19 -14.02 14.93 7.20
C ALA A 19 -13.62 15.60 8.53
N LEU A 20 -14.03 15.05 9.68
CA LEU A 20 -13.65 15.56 11.00
C LEU A 20 -12.14 15.44 11.23
N VAL A 21 -11.51 14.33 10.85
CA VAL A 21 -10.06 14.18 10.97
C VAL A 21 -9.34 15.15 10.05
N LEU A 22 -9.81 15.32 8.81
CA LEU A 22 -9.24 16.28 7.87
C LEU A 22 -9.37 17.72 8.40
N VAL A 23 -10.54 18.10 8.89
CA VAL A 23 -10.79 19.41 9.52
C VAL A 23 -9.92 19.59 10.75
N ALA A 24 -9.77 18.58 11.60
CA ALA A 24 -8.88 18.62 12.75
C ALA A 24 -7.42 18.81 12.35
N LEU A 25 -6.94 18.11 11.30
CA LEU A 25 -5.57 18.25 10.77
C LEU A 25 -5.35 19.66 10.21
N VAL A 26 -6.32 20.21 9.46
CA VAL A 26 -6.24 21.57 8.92
C VAL A 26 -6.32 22.60 10.04
N ALA A 27 -7.19 22.40 11.07
CA ALA A 27 -7.27 23.28 12.22
C ALA A 27 -5.97 23.29 13.03
N VAL A 28 -5.35 22.13 13.27
CA VAL A 28 -4.05 22.02 13.93
C VAL A 28 -2.97 22.71 13.08
N TRP A 29 -3.02 22.57 11.77
CA TRP A 29 -2.11 23.28 10.86
C TRP A 29 -2.31 24.80 10.92
N ALA A 30 -3.55 25.28 10.92
CA ALA A 30 -3.87 26.70 10.98
C ALA A 30 -3.52 27.35 12.35
N THR A 31 -3.54 26.58 13.43
CA THR A 31 -3.25 27.05 14.80
C THR A 31 -1.79 26.85 15.22
N GLN A 32 -0.89 26.53 14.30
CA GLN A 32 0.54 26.29 14.58
C GLN A 32 1.22 27.42 15.38
N GLY A 33 0.87 28.69 15.06
CA GLY A 33 1.45 29.84 15.73
C GLY A 33 1.08 29.97 17.22
N THR A 34 -0.09 29.47 17.61
CA THR A 34 -0.58 29.52 19.00
C THR A 34 -0.10 28.33 19.85
N LEU A 35 0.26 27.22 19.22
CA LEU A 35 0.72 25.99 19.88
C LEU A 35 2.25 25.90 20.00
N ALA A 36 2.99 26.85 19.45
CA ALA A 36 4.46 26.87 19.49
C ALA A 36 5.08 26.91 20.89
N GLY A 37 4.29 27.23 21.94
CA GLY A 37 4.72 27.25 23.33
C GLY A 37 4.72 25.90 24.06
N SER A 38 4.19 24.82 23.48
CA SER A 38 3.94 23.56 24.19
C SER A 38 5.13 22.55 24.14
N GLY A 39 6.26 22.90 23.54
CA GLY A 39 7.44 22.01 23.43
C GLY A 39 7.27 20.79 22.51
N VAL A 40 6.04 20.50 22.07
CA VAL A 40 5.73 19.44 21.09
C VAL A 40 5.85 20.02 19.69
N PRO A 41 6.51 19.36 18.72
CA PRO A 41 6.64 19.86 17.35
C PRO A 41 5.34 19.69 16.53
N VAL A 42 4.24 20.23 17.07
CA VAL A 42 2.87 20.11 16.51
C VAL A 42 2.81 20.66 15.09
N GLY A 43 3.50 21.78 14.82
CA GLY A 43 3.58 22.37 13.49
C GLY A 43 4.21 21.42 12.47
N ARG A 44 5.30 20.75 12.84
CA ARG A 44 5.96 19.76 11.98
C ARG A 44 5.06 18.55 11.75
N ALA A 45 4.42 18.05 12.81
CA ALA A 45 3.47 16.93 12.71
C ALA A 45 2.30 17.25 11.78
N ALA A 46 1.69 18.43 11.94
CA ALA A 46 0.58 18.87 11.09
C ALA A 46 0.99 19.01 9.63
N THR A 47 2.14 19.61 9.34
CA THR A 47 2.64 19.75 7.96
C THR A 47 2.89 18.39 7.30
N ILE A 48 3.48 17.44 8.02
CA ILE A 48 3.69 16.08 7.54
C ILE A 48 2.36 15.37 7.27
N ALA A 49 1.44 15.40 8.23
CA ALA A 49 0.14 14.73 8.12
C ALA A 49 -0.70 15.28 6.96
N VAL A 50 -0.76 16.61 6.82
CA VAL A 50 -1.49 17.27 5.71
C VAL A 50 -0.84 16.93 4.36
N GLY A 51 0.49 17.00 4.26
CA GLY A 51 1.21 16.65 3.04
C GLY A 51 0.97 15.20 2.60
N MET A 52 1.07 14.24 3.54
CA MET A 52 0.80 12.83 3.28
C MET A 52 -0.66 12.58 2.87
N THR A 53 -1.60 13.24 3.54
CA THR A 53 -3.04 13.10 3.26
C THR A 53 -3.38 13.68 1.89
N LEU A 54 -2.90 14.89 1.60
CA LEU A 54 -3.13 15.56 0.32
C LEU A 54 -2.57 14.77 -0.87
N GLN A 55 -1.44 14.10 -0.67
CA GLN A 55 -0.86 13.21 -1.67
C GLN A 55 -1.63 11.88 -1.78
N ALA A 56 -2.03 11.27 -0.66
CA ALA A 56 -2.66 9.95 -0.65
C ALA A 56 -4.09 9.94 -1.20
N ILE A 57 -4.89 10.99 -0.93
CA ILE A 57 -6.32 11.05 -1.32
C ILE A 57 -6.53 10.87 -2.84
N PRO A 58 -5.90 11.64 -3.75
CA PRO A 58 -6.15 11.51 -5.18
C PRO A 58 -5.72 10.13 -5.72
N PHE A 59 -4.62 9.58 -5.22
CA PHE A 59 -4.17 8.26 -5.65
C PHE A 59 -5.05 7.13 -5.10
N LEU A 60 -5.54 7.24 -3.87
CA LEU A 60 -6.51 6.29 -3.33
C LEU A 60 -7.82 6.34 -4.10
N LEU A 61 -8.33 7.56 -4.40
CA LEU A 61 -9.54 7.73 -5.19
C LEU A 61 -9.40 7.10 -6.58
N LEU A 62 -8.27 7.36 -7.25
CA LEU A 62 -7.95 6.74 -8.53
C LEU A 62 -7.89 5.21 -8.43
N GLY A 63 -7.24 4.68 -7.39
CA GLY A 63 -7.11 3.24 -7.17
C GLY A 63 -8.44 2.56 -6.89
N VAL A 64 -9.30 3.16 -6.08
CA VAL A 64 -10.66 2.67 -5.83
C VAL A 64 -11.49 2.73 -7.11
N PHE A 65 -11.40 3.82 -7.87
CA PHE A 65 -12.09 3.95 -9.14
C PHE A 65 -11.66 2.86 -10.15
N VAL A 66 -10.36 2.60 -10.28
CA VAL A 66 -9.84 1.51 -11.12
C VAL A 66 -10.31 0.14 -10.61
N ALA A 67 -10.34 -0.07 -9.30
CA ALA A 67 -10.83 -1.31 -8.70
C ALA A 67 -12.32 -1.54 -9.04
N GLU A 68 -13.17 -0.52 -8.94
CA GLU A 68 -14.58 -0.59 -9.30
C GLU A 68 -14.78 -0.78 -10.82
N LEU A 69 -13.93 -0.16 -11.66
CA LEU A 69 -13.90 -0.41 -13.10
C LEU A 69 -13.57 -1.87 -13.42
N ILE A 70 -12.57 -2.44 -12.77
CA ILE A 70 -12.22 -3.85 -12.90
C ILE A 70 -13.43 -4.71 -12.50
N GLU A 71 -14.09 -4.36 -11.39
CA GLU A 71 -15.24 -5.11 -10.89
C GLU A 71 -16.45 -5.04 -11.86
N ALA A 72 -16.71 -3.88 -12.46
CA ALA A 72 -17.83 -3.67 -13.38
C ALA A 72 -17.60 -4.26 -14.79
N PHE A 73 -16.40 -4.06 -15.34
CA PHE A 73 -16.16 -4.31 -16.78
C PHE A 73 -15.29 -5.52 -17.07
N VAL A 74 -14.41 -5.94 -16.14
CA VAL A 74 -13.52 -7.09 -16.36
C VAL A 74 -14.28 -8.39 -16.06
N SER A 75 -14.50 -9.20 -17.10
CA SER A 75 -15.13 -10.51 -16.94
C SER A 75 -14.15 -11.55 -16.40
N PRO A 76 -14.62 -12.55 -15.63
CA PRO A 76 -13.78 -13.68 -15.22
C PRO A 76 -13.12 -14.42 -16.39
N ALA A 77 -13.80 -14.47 -17.55
CA ALA A 77 -13.27 -15.08 -18.77
C ALA A 77 -12.05 -14.33 -19.33
N LEU A 78 -12.05 -13.01 -19.25
CA LEU A 78 -10.90 -12.19 -19.63
C LEU A 78 -9.71 -12.43 -18.70
N ILE A 79 -9.96 -12.51 -17.40
CA ILE A 79 -8.93 -12.81 -16.40
C ILE A 79 -8.31 -14.19 -16.62
N ALA A 80 -9.14 -15.21 -16.87
CA ALA A 80 -8.66 -16.55 -17.17
C ALA A 80 -7.80 -16.61 -18.46
N ARG A 81 -8.01 -15.67 -19.37
CA ARG A 81 -7.22 -15.54 -20.61
C ARG A 81 -5.89 -14.81 -20.38
N VAL A 82 -5.88 -13.81 -19.50
CA VAL A 82 -4.69 -13.00 -19.19
C VAL A 82 -3.79 -13.70 -18.18
N PHE A 83 -4.38 -14.32 -17.15
CA PHE A 83 -3.65 -15.06 -16.12
C PHE A 83 -3.74 -16.56 -16.42
N PRO A 84 -2.63 -17.16 -16.94
CA PRO A 84 -2.62 -18.58 -17.25
C PRO A 84 -2.80 -19.43 -15.99
N THR A 85 -3.32 -20.64 -16.16
CA THR A 85 -3.52 -21.62 -15.07
C THR A 85 -2.21 -22.09 -14.45
N ASN A 86 -1.10 -21.99 -15.18
CA ASN A 86 0.24 -22.25 -14.64
C ASN A 86 0.61 -21.16 -13.62
N PRO A 87 0.83 -21.50 -12.34
CA PRO A 87 1.05 -20.52 -11.28
C PRO A 87 2.30 -19.66 -11.52
N VAL A 88 3.37 -20.21 -12.05
CA VAL A 88 4.59 -19.46 -12.35
C VAL A 88 4.36 -18.47 -13.49
N ALA A 89 3.70 -18.89 -14.55
CA ALA A 89 3.36 -18.01 -15.67
C ALA A 89 2.41 -16.89 -15.21
N SER A 90 1.46 -17.17 -14.32
CA SER A 90 0.55 -16.18 -13.75
C SER A 90 1.28 -15.12 -12.92
N VAL A 91 2.27 -15.52 -12.13
CA VAL A 91 3.14 -14.62 -11.34
C VAL A 91 3.99 -13.73 -12.26
N LEU A 92 4.55 -14.27 -13.34
CA LEU A 92 5.31 -13.49 -14.32
C LEU A 92 4.42 -12.50 -15.08
N THR A 93 3.20 -12.91 -15.44
CA THR A 93 2.21 -12.00 -16.04
C THR A 93 1.86 -10.85 -15.09
N ALA A 94 1.70 -11.14 -13.80
CA ALA A 94 1.45 -10.13 -12.77
C ALA A 94 2.61 -9.14 -12.66
N LEU A 95 3.85 -9.60 -12.77
CA LEU A 95 5.04 -8.73 -12.73
C LEU A 95 5.07 -7.77 -13.93
N VAL A 96 4.77 -8.26 -15.13
CA VAL A 96 4.68 -7.41 -16.33
C VAL A 96 3.54 -6.40 -16.20
N ALA A 97 2.39 -6.83 -15.68
CA ALA A 97 1.26 -5.95 -15.41
C ALA A 97 1.61 -4.87 -14.37
N ALA A 98 2.38 -5.22 -13.33
CA ALA A 98 2.84 -4.29 -12.30
C ALA A 98 3.72 -3.17 -12.86
N PHE A 99 4.57 -3.47 -13.82
CA PHE A 99 5.41 -2.47 -14.50
C PHE A 99 4.59 -1.50 -15.37
N LEU A 100 3.54 -2.03 -16.05
CA LEU A 100 2.70 -1.23 -16.95
C LEU A 100 1.67 -0.36 -16.21
N LEU A 101 1.25 -0.80 -15.02
CA LEU A 101 0.25 -0.09 -14.21
C LEU A 101 0.94 0.88 -13.25
N PRO A 102 0.79 2.20 -13.43
CA PRO A 102 1.36 3.19 -12.51
C PRO A 102 0.53 3.24 -11.21
N VAL A 103 0.57 2.16 -10.46
CA VAL A 103 -0.16 1.99 -9.20
C VAL A 103 0.78 2.31 -8.04
N CYS A 104 0.36 3.21 -7.16
CA CYS A 104 1.07 3.50 -5.91
C CYS A 104 0.58 2.59 -4.77
N ASP A 105 1.30 2.61 -3.66
CA ASP A 105 1.04 1.81 -2.45
C ASP A 105 -0.42 1.94 -1.96
N CYS A 106 -0.97 3.15 -1.87
CA CYS A 106 -2.34 3.37 -1.38
C CYS A 106 -3.42 2.77 -2.30
N SER A 107 -3.16 2.71 -3.61
CA SER A 107 -4.10 2.16 -4.60
C SER A 107 -3.92 0.67 -4.87
N ALA A 108 -2.78 0.10 -4.48
CA ALA A 108 -2.49 -1.32 -4.67
C ALA A 108 -3.47 -2.24 -3.91
N VAL A 109 -3.85 -1.87 -2.69
CA VAL A 109 -4.74 -2.70 -1.84
C VAL A 109 -6.17 -2.83 -2.38
N PRO A 110 -6.89 -1.75 -2.79
CA PRO A 110 -8.19 -1.88 -3.44
C PRO A 110 -8.15 -2.73 -4.71
N ILE A 111 -7.14 -2.52 -5.56
CA ILE A 111 -6.95 -3.27 -6.81
C ILE A 111 -6.68 -4.76 -6.49
N PHE A 112 -5.84 -5.05 -5.50
CA PHE A 112 -5.56 -6.41 -5.04
C PHE A 112 -6.86 -7.15 -4.65
N ARG A 113 -7.73 -6.50 -3.86
CA ARG A 113 -9.03 -7.07 -3.47
C ARG A 113 -9.92 -7.34 -4.70
N SER A 114 -10.04 -6.38 -5.61
CA SER A 114 -10.86 -6.52 -6.81
C SER A 114 -10.37 -7.66 -7.70
N LEU A 115 -9.07 -7.83 -7.87
CA LEU A 115 -8.47 -8.93 -8.64
C LEU A 115 -8.76 -10.29 -8.01
N LEU A 116 -8.65 -10.41 -6.66
CA LEU A 116 -9.00 -11.64 -5.95
C LEU A 116 -10.48 -12.01 -6.12
N ARG A 117 -11.38 -11.03 -6.03
CA ARG A 117 -12.81 -11.23 -6.28
C ARG A 117 -13.10 -11.72 -7.70
N LYS A 118 -12.31 -11.31 -8.68
CA LYS A 118 -12.41 -11.75 -10.07
C LYS A 118 -11.76 -13.10 -10.36
N GLY A 119 -11.15 -13.73 -9.34
CA GLY A 119 -10.57 -15.06 -9.45
C GLY A 119 -9.11 -15.09 -9.90
N VAL A 120 -8.38 -13.97 -9.83
CA VAL A 120 -6.93 -13.96 -10.02
C VAL A 120 -6.28 -14.80 -8.92
N PRO A 121 -5.32 -15.69 -9.24
CA PRO A 121 -4.62 -16.46 -8.22
C PRO A 121 -3.96 -15.56 -7.18
N LEU A 122 -4.02 -15.97 -5.89
CA LEU A 122 -3.44 -15.19 -4.79
C LEU A 122 -1.97 -14.84 -5.03
N SER A 123 -1.19 -15.80 -5.51
CA SER A 123 0.23 -15.61 -5.86
C SER A 123 0.44 -14.47 -6.85
N ALA A 124 -0.34 -14.43 -7.93
CA ALA A 124 -0.26 -13.40 -8.94
C ALA A 124 -0.73 -12.04 -8.41
N ALA A 125 -1.88 -12.02 -7.72
CA ALA A 125 -2.41 -10.78 -7.13
C ALA A 125 -1.43 -10.19 -6.10
N THR A 126 -0.83 -11.02 -5.24
CA THR A 126 0.18 -10.58 -4.25
C THR A 126 1.44 -10.04 -4.95
N THR A 127 1.94 -10.74 -5.98
CA THR A 127 3.09 -10.26 -6.77
C THR A 127 2.80 -8.89 -7.37
N LEU A 128 1.63 -8.70 -7.97
CA LEU A 128 1.22 -7.42 -8.56
C LEU A 128 1.15 -6.32 -7.50
N MET A 129 0.54 -6.60 -6.35
CA MET A 129 0.40 -5.64 -5.25
C MET A 129 1.76 -5.16 -4.74
N LEU A 130 2.72 -6.08 -4.55
CA LEU A 130 4.05 -5.74 -4.03
C LEU A 130 4.96 -5.11 -5.07
N ALA A 131 4.89 -5.56 -6.32
CA ALA A 131 5.76 -5.08 -7.38
C ALA A 131 5.35 -3.69 -7.89
N SER A 132 4.05 -3.41 -8.04
CA SER A 132 3.56 -2.16 -8.63
C SER A 132 4.14 -0.89 -8.01
N PRO A 133 4.16 -0.69 -6.68
CA PRO A 133 4.72 0.51 -6.08
C PRO A 133 6.25 0.53 -6.09
N ALA A 134 6.91 -0.61 -6.34
CA ALA A 134 8.36 -0.74 -6.24
C ALA A 134 9.09 -0.63 -7.58
N ILE A 135 8.45 -1.02 -8.71
CA ILE A 135 9.08 -1.09 -10.04
C ILE A 135 8.46 -0.13 -11.06
N ASN A 136 7.62 0.75 -10.64
CA ASN A 136 6.91 1.69 -11.51
C ASN A 136 7.89 2.74 -12.13
N PRO A 137 7.65 3.23 -13.35
CA PRO A 137 8.53 4.19 -14.02
C PRO A 137 8.81 5.48 -13.21
N LEU A 138 7.85 5.93 -12.39
CA LEU A 138 8.03 7.09 -11.52
C LEU A 138 9.08 6.84 -10.43
N VAL A 139 9.11 5.62 -9.88
CA VAL A 139 10.10 5.19 -8.87
C VAL A 139 11.50 5.08 -9.49
N ILE A 140 11.58 4.62 -10.74
CA ILE A 140 12.83 4.60 -11.52
C ILE A 140 13.38 6.02 -11.65
N ALA A 141 12.55 6.94 -12.13
CA ALA A 141 12.93 8.33 -12.33
C ALA A 141 13.33 9.02 -11.01
N SER A 142 12.57 8.84 -9.94
CA SER A 142 12.87 9.44 -8.63
C SER A 142 14.16 8.89 -8.02
N THR A 143 14.43 7.60 -8.16
CA THR A 143 15.65 6.98 -7.66
C THR A 143 16.87 7.46 -8.44
N TYR A 144 16.76 7.57 -9.78
CA TYR A 144 17.81 8.12 -10.59
C TYR A 144 18.08 9.59 -10.25
N TYR A 145 17.01 10.39 -10.10
CA TYR A 145 17.14 11.79 -9.70
C TYR A 145 17.86 11.97 -8.35
N ALA A 146 17.55 11.11 -7.37
CA ALA A 146 18.13 11.21 -6.03
C ALA A 146 19.61 10.78 -5.99
N PHE A 147 19.98 9.72 -6.69
CA PHE A 147 21.31 9.11 -6.59
C PHE A 147 22.22 9.34 -7.80
N GLY A 148 21.70 9.71 -8.97
CA GLY A 148 22.46 9.88 -10.20
C GLY A 148 23.12 8.61 -10.73
N SER A 149 22.66 7.43 -10.31
CA SER A 149 23.33 6.14 -10.58
C SER A 149 22.33 5.09 -11.07
N TRP A 150 22.55 4.57 -12.27
CA TRP A 150 21.81 3.45 -12.83
C TRP A 150 22.06 2.13 -12.08
N ALA A 151 23.22 1.98 -11.44
CA ALA A 151 23.53 0.80 -10.63
C ALA A 151 22.58 0.71 -9.41
N ILE A 152 22.34 1.83 -8.72
CA ILE A 152 21.41 1.90 -7.59
C ILE A 152 19.97 1.66 -8.05
N VAL A 153 19.56 2.24 -9.18
CA VAL A 153 18.24 1.99 -9.77
C VAL A 153 18.08 0.49 -10.11
N GLY A 154 19.06 -0.09 -10.78
CA GLY A 154 19.04 -1.51 -11.14
C GLY A 154 19.01 -2.43 -9.92
N ALA A 155 19.80 -2.13 -8.89
CA ALA A 155 19.78 -2.88 -7.63
C ALA A 155 18.43 -2.81 -6.94
N ARG A 156 17.83 -1.62 -6.85
CA ARG A 156 16.49 -1.42 -6.26
C ARG A 156 15.43 -2.24 -7.01
N ILE A 157 15.38 -2.12 -8.33
CA ILE A 157 14.40 -2.83 -9.16
C ILE A 157 14.62 -4.34 -9.09
N GLY A 158 15.87 -4.80 -9.24
CA GLY A 158 16.20 -6.21 -9.20
C GLY A 158 15.82 -6.86 -7.87
N LEU A 159 16.18 -6.23 -6.75
CA LEU A 159 15.80 -6.72 -5.42
C LEU A 159 14.28 -6.69 -5.22
N SER A 160 13.59 -5.64 -5.68
CA SER A 160 12.14 -5.56 -5.60
C SER A 160 11.46 -6.68 -6.38
N ILE A 161 11.93 -6.98 -7.58
CA ILE A 161 11.44 -8.09 -8.40
C ILE A 161 11.65 -9.43 -7.67
N ILE A 162 12.86 -9.67 -7.16
CA ILE A 162 13.19 -10.92 -6.46
C ILE A 162 12.28 -11.09 -5.22
N VAL A 163 12.11 -10.04 -4.41
CA VAL A 163 11.24 -10.09 -3.23
C VAL A 163 9.79 -10.35 -3.63
N ALA A 164 9.25 -9.59 -4.60
CA ALA A 164 7.86 -9.74 -5.03
C ALA A 164 7.57 -11.13 -5.61
N LEU A 165 8.48 -11.68 -6.42
CA LEU A 165 8.40 -13.04 -6.97
C LEU A 165 8.46 -14.08 -5.85
N SER A 166 9.42 -13.95 -4.94
CA SER A 166 9.61 -14.91 -3.84
C SER A 166 8.39 -14.94 -2.91
N VAL A 167 7.83 -13.78 -2.58
CA VAL A 167 6.59 -13.70 -1.78
C VAL A 167 5.42 -14.27 -2.57
N GLY A 168 5.25 -13.89 -3.85
CA GLY A 168 4.18 -14.43 -4.68
C GLY A 168 4.22 -15.94 -4.80
N LEU A 169 5.41 -16.52 -5.01
CA LEU A 169 5.59 -17.97 -5.05
C LEU A 169 5.35 -18.63 -3.68
N SER A 170 5.74 -18.00 -2.57
CA SER A 170 5.45 -18.52 -1.24
C SER A 170 3.94 -18.60 -0.95
N MET A 171 3.14 -17.70 -1.57
CA MET A 171 1.68 -17.73 -1.45
C MET A 171 1.03 -18.91 -2.19
N LEU A 172 1.75 -19.63 -3.07
CA LEU A 172 1.26 -20.89 -3.66
C LEU A 172 1.04 -21.98 -2.62
N ALA A 173 1.82 -21.99 -1.54
CA ALA A 173 1.67 -22.92 -0.42
C ALA A 173 0.49 -22.55 0.52
N SER A 174 -0.22 -21.46 0.22
CA SER A 174 -1.35 -21.00 1.04
C SER A 174 -2.65 -21.61 0.53
N PRO A 175 -3.45 -22.28 1.38
CA PRO A 175 -4.70 -22.88 0.96
C PRO A 175 -5.68 -21.79 0.45
N PRO A 176 -6.30 -21.99 -0.72
CA PRO A 176 -7.24 -21.00 -1.29
C PRO A 176 -8.49 -20.75 -0.43
N SER A 177 -8.83 -21.71 0.44
CA SER A 177 -9.98 -21.65 1.35
C SER A 177 -9.87 -20.54 2.40
N ALA A 178 -8.68 -20.26 2.90
CA ALA A 178 -8.46 -19.20 3.90
C ALA A 178 -8.78 -17.79 3.38
N LEU A 179 -8.74 -17.59 2.06
CA LEU A 179 -8.99 -16.31 1.41
C LEU A 179 -10.43 -16.11 0.96
N ARG A 180 -11.12 -17.19 0.59
CA ARG A 180 -12.52 -17.14 0.18
C ARG A 180 -13.44 -16.76 1.34
N GLU A 181 -13.14 -17.25 2.55
CA GLU A 181 -13.84 -16.84 3.77
C GLU A 181 -13.48 -15.42 4.20
N ASP A 182 -12.23 -14.97 3.94
CA ASP A 182 -11.73 -13.69 4.39
C ASP A 182 -12.15 -12.52 3.48
N ALA A 183 -12.39 -12.76 2.20
CA ALA A 183 -12.90 -11.76 1.26
C ALA A 183 -14.38 -11.40 1.51
N HIS A 184 -15.10 -12.24 2.28
CA HIS A 184 -16.52 -12.04 2.57
C HIS A 184 -16.82 -11.37 3.91
N VAL A 185 -15.82 -11.12 4.77
CA VAL A 185 -16.05 -10.86 6.21
C VAL A 185 -16.42 -9.42 6.56
N HIS A 186 -16.41 -8.48 5.65
CA HIS A 186 -16.86 -7.12 5.95
C HIS A 186 -17.87 -6.51 4.97
N ASP A 187 -18.61 -7.32 4.23
CA ASP A 187 -19.91 -6.89 3.76
C ASP A 187 -20.90 -7.07 4.92
N GLY A 188 -20.80 -6.18 5.90
CA GLY A 188 -21.77 -6.06 6.99
C GLY A 188 -23.08 -5.39 6.52
N ASP A 189 -23.46 -5.60 5.30
CA ASP A 189 -24.82 -5.51 4.84
C ASP A 189 -25.23 -6.96 4.53
N SER A 190 -25.89 -7.55 5.53
CA SER A 190 -26.72 -8.72 5.32
C SER A 190 -27.50 -8.55 4.02
N CYS A 191 -27.12 -9.30 2.98
CA CYS A 191 -28.11 -9.73 2.03
C CYS A 191 -29.10 -10.57 2.85
N GLY A 192 -30.07 -9.91 3.46
CA GLY A 192 -31.34 -10.54 3.82
C GLY A 192 -31.82 -11.18 2.53
N CYS A 193 -31.98 -12.50 2.60
CA CYS A 193 -32.50 -13.30 1.53
C CYS A 193 -33.92 -12.84 1.22
N ASP A 194 -34.03 -11.86 0.32
CA ASP A 194 -35.22 -11.59 -0.49
C ASP A 194 -34.85 -10.54 -1.54
N GLY A 195 -34.67 -11.01 -2.78
CA GLY A 195 -34.61 -10.17 -3.98
C GLY A 195 -33.22 -9.85 -4.48
N GLY A 196 -32.72 -10.64 -5.44
CA GLY A 196 -31.84 -10.23 -6.51
C GLY A 196 -30.44 -9.79 -6.08
N CYS A 197 -29.43 -10.61 -6.32
CA CYS A 197 -28.06 -10.13 -6.48
C CYS A 197 -28.10 -9.11 -7.63
N GLU A 198 -28.14 -7.82 -7.30
CA GLU A 198 -27.96 -6.77 -8.31
C GLU A 198 -26.56 -6.96 -8.89
N THR A 199 -26.52 -7.38 -10.13
CA THR A 199 -25.33 -7.29 -10.98
C THR A 199 -24.83 -5.85 -10.88
N PRO A 200 -23.52 -5.61 -10.65
CA PRO A 200 -23.00 -4.26 -10.54
C PRO A 200 -23.48 -3.46 -11.75
N ASP A 201 -24.13 -2.33 -11.45
CA ASP A 201 -24.74 -1.49 -12.47
C ASP A 201 -23.62 -1.01 -13.40
N ARG A 202 -23.57 -1.58 -14.62
CA ARG A 202 -22.55 -1.29 -15.63
C ARG A 202 -22.64 0.14 -16.17
N SER A 203 -23.50 0.96 -15.55
CA SER A 203 -23.58 2.38 -15.82
C SER A 203 -22.38 3.11 -15.22
N PHE A 204 -21.88 4.10 -15.90
CA PHE A 204 -20.80 4.97 -15.38
C PHE A 204 -21.20 5.65 -14.06
N SER A 205 -22.47 6.01 -13.91
CA SER A 205 -23.03 6.55 -12.66
C SER A 205 -23.01 5.52 -11.52
N GLY A 206 -23.25 4.24 -11.80
CA GLY A 206 -23.14 3.15 -10.84
C GLY A 206 -21.70 2.98 -10.34
N VAL A 207 -20.74 2.95 -11.26
CA VAL A 207 -19.30 2.87 -10.90
C VAL A 207 -18.88 4.07 -10.05
N LEU A 208 -19.32 5.29 -10.37
CA LEU A 208 -18.97 6.48 -9.61
C LEU A 208 -19.59 6.45 -8.20
N GLY A 209 -20.83 5.98 -8.06
CA GLY A 209 -21.48 5.78 -6.77
C GLY A 209 -20.77 4.72 -5.91
N ALA A 210 -20.41 3.58 -6.51
CA ALA A 210 -19.63 2.52 -5.85
C ALA A 210 -18.25 3.02 -5.41
N THR A 211 -17.56 3.80 -6.26
CA THR A 211 -16.28 4.44 -5.92
C THR A 211 -16.40 5.33 -4.69
N GLY A 212 -17.41 6.20 -4.63
CA GLY A 212 -17.62 7.08 -3.47
C GLY A 212 -17.89 6.30 -2.18
N HIS A 213 -18.69 5.23 -2.25
CA HIS A 213 -18.99 4.38 -1.10
C HIS A 213 -17.74 3.62 -0.61
N SER A 214 -17.00 2.99 -1.52
CA SER A 214 -15.77 2.24 -1.21
C SER A 214 -14.67 3.15 -0.67
N PHE A 215 -14.52 4.35 -1.25
CA PHE A 215 -13.59 5.38 -0.77
C PHE A 215 -13.92 5.82 0.66
N GLY A 216 -15.19 6.14 0.95
CA GLY A 216 -15.60 6.56 2.29
C GLY A 216 -15.37 5.48 3.37
N ARG A 217 -15.46 4.20 3.00
CA ARG A 217 -15.18 3.06 3.90
C ARG A 217 -13.68 2.91 4.20
N ILE A 218 -12.82 3.16 3.22
CA ILE A 218 -11.36 2.96 3.32
C ILE A 218 -10.68 4.19 3.96
N LEU A 219 -11.21 5.39 3.73
CA LEU A 219 -10.62 6.66 4.16
C LEU A 219 -10.22 6.72 5.64
N PRO A 220 -11.04 6.28 6.63
CA PRO A 220 -10.64 6.34 8.05
C PRO A 220 -9.42 5.49 8.37
N PHE A 221 -9.24 4.35 7.70
CA PHE A 221 -8.05 3.51 7.88
C PHE A 221 -6.80 4.15 7.28
N LEU A 222 -6.94 4.81 6.11
CA LEU A 222 -5.85 5.60 5.54
C LEU A 222 -5.42 6.70 6.52
N LEU A 223 -6.38 7.47 7.05
CA LEU A 223 -6.08 8.56 7.99
C LEU A 223 -5.45 8.05 9.29
N GLY A 224 -5.89 6.90 9.80
CA GLY A 224 -5.27 6.23 10.93
C GLY A 224 -3.81 5.84 10.64
N GLY A 225 -3.55 5.28 9.46
CA GLY A 225 -2.19 4.98 9.00
C GLY A 225 -1.31 6.23 8.86
N VAL A 226 -1.86 7.32 8.30
CA VAL A 226 -1.16 8.61 8.20
C VAL A 226 -0.83 9.17 9.58
N ALA A 227 -1.76 9.12 10.53
CA ALA A 227 -1.53 9.60 11.90
C ALA A 227 -0.41 8.80 12.59
N ALA A 228 -0.43 7.48 12.49
CA ALA A 228 0.62 6.61 13.04
C ALA A 228 1.99 6.88 12.40
N SER A 229 2.03 7.02 11.07
CA SER A 229 3.24 7.35 10.32
C SER A 229 3.79 8.73 10.68
N THR A 230 2.91 9.73 10.82
CA THR A 230 3.28 11.08 11.25
C THR A 230 3.92 11.06 12.65
N ALA A 231 3.32 10.31 13.59
CA ALA A 231 3.89 10.14 14.92
C ALA A 231 5.30 9.51 14.84
N ALA A 232 5.47 8.48 14.02
CA ALA A 232 6.78 7.87 13.80
C ALA A 232 7.79 8.88 13.22
N GLN A 233 7.42 9.69 12.23
CA GLN A 233 8.32 10.69 11.63
C GLN A 233 8.72 11.82 12.58
N VAL A 234 7.86 12.15 13.54
CA VAL A 234 8.13 13.23 14.50
C VAL A 234 8.97 12.74 15.68
N PHE A 235 8.68 11.54 16.19
CA PHE A 235 9.27 11.05 17.43
C PHE A 235 10.42 10.07 17.24
N TRP A 236 10.63 9.54 16.04
CA TRP A 236 11.67 8.55 15.81
C TRP A 236 12.93 9.16 15.18
N PRO A 237 14.00 9.34 15.97
CA PRO A 237 15.26 9.92 15.48
C PRO A 237 16.12 8.87 14.79
N VAL A 238 15.74 8.45 13.57
CA VAL A 238 16.42 7.39 12.80
C VAL A 238 17.90 7.67 12.63
N SER A 239 18.28 8.95 12.39
CA SER A 239 19.67 9.36 12.18
C SER A 239 20.57 9.11 13.40
N SER A 240 20.07 9.38 14.61
CA SER A 240 20.85 9.16 15.83
C SER A 240 20.93 7.67 16.21
N LEU A 241 19.94 6.88 15.87
CA LEU A 241 19.92 5.43 16.13
C LEU A 241 20.83 4.66 15.18
N LEU A 242 21.10 5.18 13.97
CA LEU A 242 22.02 4.55 13.01
C LEU A 242 23.48 4.59 13.47
N ALA A 243 23.85 5.56 14.29
CA ALA A 243 25.22 5.74 14.74
C ALA A 243 25.69 4.55 15.61
N GLY A 244 26.68 3.81 15.11
CA GLY A 244 27.30 2.71 15.84
C GLY A 244 26.61 1.34 15.72
N LEU A 245 25.56 1.19 14.90
CA LEU A 245 24.94 -0.12 14.69
C LEU A 245 25.77 -1.01 13.74
N PRO A 246 25.91 -2.31 14.08
CA PRO A 246 26.48 -3.27 13.13
C PRO A 246 25.60 -3.43 11.89
N ALA A 247 26.18 -3.90 10.79
CA ALA A 247 25.50 -4.04 9.48
C ALA A 247 24.07 -4.65 9.54
N PRO A 248 23.84 -5.81 10.20
CA PRO A 248 22.49 -6.37 10.30
C PRO A 248 21.53 -5.50 11.12
N GLY A 249 22.04 -4.81 12.15
CA GLY A 249 21.25 -3.88 12.94
C GLY A 249 20.82 -2.64 12.15
N ALA A 250 21.72 -2.11 11.31
CA ALA A 250 21.41 -0.99 10.41
C ALA A 250 20.37 -1.39 9.36
N LEU A 251 20.45 -2.60 8.80
CA LEU A 251 19.42 -3.12 7.87
C LEU A 251 18.05 -3.23 8.56
N ALA A 252 18.01 -3.85 9.73
CA ALA A 252 16.77 -4.02 10.49
C ALA A 252 16.15 -2.66 10.87
N LEU A 253 16.96 -1.69 11.32
CA LEU A 253 16.51 -0.34 11.64
C LEU A 253 15.96 0.37 10.40
N MET A 254 16.65 0.28 9.26
CA MET A 254 16.24 0.95 8.04
C MET A 254 14.98 0.31 7.43
N MET A 255 14.80 -1.00 7.52
CA MET A 255 13.54 -1.67 7.17
C MET A 255 12.41 -1.23 8.10
N ALA A 256 12.65 -1.19 9.42
CA ALA A 256 11.67 -0.69 10.38
C ALA A 256 11.33 0.79 10.15
N ALA A 257 12.31 1.61 9.77
CA ALA A 257 12.08 3.01 9.38
C ALA A 257 11.24 3.11 8.09
N GLY A 258 11.54 2.30 7.07
CA GLY A 258 10.72 2.24 5.85
C GLY A 258 9.27 1.90 6.14
N PHE A 259 9.05 0.92 7.01
CA PHE A 259 7.71 0.55 7.47
C PHE A 259 7.01 1.68 8.24
N ALA A 260 7.65 2.24 9.25
CA ALA A 260 7.02 3.18 10.18
C ALA A 260 6.83 4.58 9.57
N LEU A 261 7.81 5.06 8.80
CA LEU A 261 7.74 6.37 8.15
C LEU A 261 6.72 6.40 7.02
N SER A 262 6.43 5.25 6.41
CA SER A 262 5.32 5.07 5.45
C SER A 262 5.33 6.11 4.33
N LEU A 263 6.51 6.33 3.74
CA LEU A 263 6.71 7.33 2.70
C LEU A 263 6.12 6.86 1.37
N CYS A 264 5.81 7.79 0.49
CA CYS A 264 5.46 7.44 -0.87
C CYS A 264 6.70 6.92 -1.61
N SER A 265 6.53 5.90 -2.41
CA SER A 265 7.60 5.23 -3.17
C SER A 265 8.40 6.15 -4.10
N SER A 266 7.86 7.33 -4.46
CA SER A 266 8.59 8.36 -5.20
C SER A 266 9.45 9.28 -4.35
N SER A 267 9.09 9.48 -3.07
CA SER A 267 9.83 10.36 -2.15
C SER A 267 10.82 9.62 -1.26
N ASP A 268 10.70 8.31 -1.11
CA ASP A 268 11.58 7.48 -0.29
C ASP A 268 13.06 7.54 -0.75
N ALA A 269 13.30 7.60 -2.06
CA ALA A 269 14.64 7.72 -2.64
C ALA A 269 15.35 9.03 -2.22
N VAL A 270 14.60 10.14 -2.17
CA VAL A 270 15.13 11.44 -1.75
C VAL A 270 15.50 11.41 -0.27
N ILE A 271 14.66 10.81 0.57
CA ILE A 271 14.93 10.66 2.00
C ILE A 271 16.07 9.67 2.23
N ALA A 272 16.10 8.55 1.51
CA ALA A 272 17.24 7.63 1.56
C ALA A 272 18.55 8.32 1.20
N ARG A 273 18.54 9.21 0.20
CA ARG A 273 19.72 10.01 -0.17
C ARG A 273 20.19 10.92 0.97
N SER A 274 19.28 11.52 1.74
CA SER A 274 19.67 12.34 2.89
C SER A 274 20.32 11.53 4.02
N LEU A 275 20.05 10.23 4.09
CA LEU A 275 20.63 9.31 5.05
C LEU A 275 21.87 8.56 4.51
N ALA A 276 22.27 8.80 3.26
CA ALA A 276 23.34 8.05 2.59
C ALA A 276 24.74 8.24 3.23
N SER A 277 24.95 9.33 3.96
CA SER A 277 26.19 9.54 4.73
C SER A 277 26.20 8.82 6.09
N LEU A 278 25.04 8.34 6.56
CA LEU A 278 24.88 7.74 7.89
C LEU A 278 24.63 6.25 7.84
N ALA A 279 24.06 5.75 6.73
CA ALA A 279 23.66 4.36 6.58
C ALA A 279 24.44 3.66 5.47
N PRO A 280 24.89 2.40 5.68
CA PRO A 280 25.47 1.59 4.62
C PRO A 280 24.48 1.37 3.46
N GLN A 281 24.99 1.19 2.24
CA GLN A 281 24.17 1.05 1.03
C GLN A 281 23.16 -0.10 1.11
N GLY A 282 23.54 -1.24 1.69
CA GLY A 282 22.61 -2.36 1.89
C GLY A 282 21.43 -2.02 2.81
N ALA A 283 21.67 -1.21 3.86
CA ALA A 283 20.60 -0.75 4.75
C ALA A 283 19.67 0.26 4.05
N LEU A 284 20.22 1.16 3.19
CA LEU A 284 19.42 2.07 2.36
C LEU A 284 18.55 1.30 1.37
N MET A 285 19.06 0.21 0.78
CA MET A 285 18.25 -0.67 -0.06
C MET A 285 17.11 -1.33 0.73
N GLY A 286 17.37 -1.71 2.00
CA GLY A 286 16.33 -2.20 2.91
C GLY A 286 15.17 -1.21 3.04
N PHE A 287 15.48 0.06 3.25
CA PHE A 287 14.49 1.13 3.32
C PHE A 287 13.71 1.31 2.00
N MET A 288 14.41 1.44 0.87
CA MET A 288 13.81 1.75 -0.44
C MET A 288 13.07 0.58 -1.09
N VAL A 289 13.42 -0.68 -0.77
CA VAL A 289 12.76 -1.86 -1.33
C VAL A 289 11.58 -2.29 -0.48
N TYR A 290 11.80 -2.37 0.84
CA TYR A 290 10.78 -2.87 1.76
C TYR A 290 9.65 -1.85 2.03
N GLY A 291 9.99 -0.56 2.19
CA GLY A 291 9.03 0.50 2.50
C GLY A 291 7.82 0.53 1.56
N PRO A 292 8.02 0.64 0.24
CA PRO A 292 6.92 0.64 -0.72
C PRO A 292 6.09 -0.65 -0.77
N MET A 293 6.68 -1.79 -0.39
CA MET A 293 5.98 -3.08 -0.40
C MET A 293 5.09 -3.27 0.81
N MET A 294 5.56 -2.81 1.99
CA MET A 294 4.85 -3.01 3.24
C MET A 294 5.14 -1.86 4.19
N ASP A 295 4.12 -1.08 4.49
CA ASP A 295 4.17 0.04 5.41
C ASP A 295 2.94 0.10 6.33
N VAL A 296 2.93 1.01 7.29
CA VAL A 296 1.84 1.16 8.26
C VAL A 296 0.51 1.48 7.56
N LYS A 297 0.53 2.30 6.49
CA LYS A 297 -0.68 2.64 5.73
C LYS A 297 -1.23 1.41 5.01
N ASN A 298 -0.35 0.61 4.36
CA ASN A 298 -0.76 -0.62 3.69
C ASN A 298 -1.33 -1.64 4.67
N VAL A 299 -0.70 -1.82 5.84
CA VAL A 299 -1.23 -2.70 6.89
C VAL A 299 -2.60 -2.21 7.37
N ALA A 300 -2.78 -0.90 7.58
CA ALA A 300 -4.06 -0.33 7.95
C ALA A 300 -5.14 -0.57 6.87
N LEU A 301 -4.79 -0.33 5.59
CA LEU A 301 -5.67 -0.57 4.45
C LEU A 301 -6.01 -2.05 4.27
N LEU A 302 -5.02 -2.95 4.39
CA LEU A 302 -5.25 -4.40 4.34
C LEU A 302 -6.14 -4.87 5.48
N SER A 303 -5.93 -4.34 6.70
CA SER A 303 -6.75 -4.68 7.88
C SER A 303 -8.20 -4.23 7.75
N SER A 304 -8.47 -3.23 6.90
CA SER A 304 -9.84 -2.80 6.60
C SER A 304 -10.60 -3.75 5.67
N GLN A 305 -9.88 -4.62 4.95
CA GLN A 305 -10.45 -5.45 3.88
C GLN A 305 -10.24 -6.96 4.07
N PHE A 306 -9.27 -7.36 4.90
CA PHE A 306 -8.89 -8.74 5.14
C PHE A 306 -8.79 -9.06 6.63
N ARG A 307 -8.88 -10.35 7.00
CA ARG A 307 -8.69 -10.78 8.40
C ARG A 307 -7.26 -10.51 8.87
N GLY A 308 -7.14 -10.15 10.15
CA GLY A 308 -5.84 -9.86 10.77
C GLY A 308 -4.83 -11.00 10.66
N ALA A 309 -5.29 -12.26 10.71
CA ALA A 309 -4.41 -13.42 10.54
C ALA A 309 -3.74 -13.46 9.15
N PHE A 310 -4.49 -13.15 8.09
CA PHE A 310 -3.93 -13.05 6.74
C PHE A 310 -2.95 -11.88 6.63
N VAL A 311 -3.32 -10.71 7.15
CA VAL A 311 -2.47 -9.51 7.14
C VAL A 311 -1.17 -9.77 7.90
N LEU A 312 -1.23 -10.39 9.08
CA LEU A 312 -0.06 -10.74 9.88
C LEU A 312 0.85 -11.75 9.15
N ARG A 313 0.26 -12.78 8.53
CA ARG A 313 1.00 -13.75 7.73
C ARG A 313 1.70 -13.09 6.54
N LEU A 314 0.99 -12.25 5.78
CA LEU A 314 1.54 -11.52 4.65
C LEU A 314 2.68 -10.61 5.11
N PHE A 315 2.48 -9.84 6.17
CA PHE A 315 3.48 -8.98 6.79
C PHE A 315 4.75 -9.77 7.16
N ALA A 316 4.60 -10.87 7.90
CA ALA A 316 5.73 -11.69 8.33
C ALA A 316 6.49 -12.30 7.14
N THR A 317 5.75 -12.76 6.10
CA THR A 317 6.33 -13.34 4.89
C THR A 317 7.11 -12.29 4.09
N VAL A 318 6.53 -11.10 3.86
CA VAL A 318 7.20 -10.01 3.13
C VAL A 318 8.44 -9.56 3.89
N THR A 319 8.33 -9.33 5.20
CA THR A 319 9.44 -8.88 6.04
C THR A 319 10.57 -9.91 6.07
N GLY A 320 10.25 -11.19 6.28
CA GLY A 320 11.24 -12.26 6.33
C GLY A 320 11.98 -12.44 5.00
N ILE A 321 11.24 -12.47 3.88
CA ILE A 321 11.82 -12.63 2.54
C ILE A 321 12.63 -11.39 2.14
N ALA A 322 12.13 -10.18 2.41
CA ALA A 322 12.87 -8.95 2.12
C ALA A 322 14.18 -8.89 2.92
N ALA A 323 14.15 -9.20 4.22
CA ALA A 323 15.35 -9.25 5.05
C ALA A 323 16.37 -10.30 4.54
N ALA A 324 15.90 -11.48 4.16
CA ALA A 324 16.77 -12.54 3.64
C ALA A 324 17.38 -12.16 2.28
N VAL A 325 16.60 -11.63 1.35
CA VAL A 325 17.05 -11.26 0.00
C VAL A 325 18.03 -10.09 0.05
N ILE A 326 17.69 -9.02 0.76
CA ILE A 326 18.51 -7.81 0.84
C ILE A 326 19.76 -8.06 1.67
N GLY A 327 19.62 -8.76 2.81
CA GLY A 327 20.74 -9.15 3.65
C GLY A 327 21.69 -10.11 2.93
N GLY A 328 21.15 -11.07 2.19
CA GLY A 328 21.94 -11.98 1.35
C GLY A 328 22.69 -11.28 0.23
N ALA A 329 22.03 -10.36 -0.51
CA ALA A 329 22.65 -9.55 -1.54
C ALA A 329 23.78 -8.67 -0.99
N TRP A 330 23.56 -8.11 0.21
CA TRP A 330 24.59 -7.31 0.89
C TRP A 330 25.77 -8.18 1.33
N TRP A 331 25.51 -9.34 1.94
CA TRP A 331 26.56 -10.26 2.35
C TRP A 331 27.41 -10.79 1.17
N MET A 332 26.80 -10.99 0.00
CA MET A 332 27.48 -11.36 -1.24
C MET A 332 28.29 -10.21 -1.89
N GLY A 333 28.28 -9.01 -1.32
CA GLY A 333 29.01 -7.85 -1.85
C GLY A 333 28.36 -7.16 -3.05
N VAL A 334 27.13 -7.55 -3.41
CA VAL A 334 26.38 -6.91 -4.53
C VAL A 334 25.96 -5.48 -4.17
N LEU A 335 25.86 -5.17 -2.89
CA LEU A 335 25.44 -3.88 -2.33
C LEU A 335 26.57 -3.20 -1.51
N ALA A 336 27.81 -3.42 -1.89
CA ALA A 336 28.97 -2.82 -1.23
C ALA A 336 29.22 -1.38 -1.70
#